data_1b2da6427347cca4d26925fe39c83b79
#
_entry.id   1b2da6427347cca4d26925fe39c83b79
#
_cell.length_a   1.000
_cell.length_b   1.000
_cell.length_c   1.000
_cell.angle_alpha   90.00
_cell.angle_beta   90.00
_cell.angle_gamma   90.00
#
_symmetry.space_group_name_H-M   'P 1'
#
loop_
_entity.id
_entity.type
_entity.pdbx_description
1 polymer ?
#
loop_
_entity_poly.entity_id
_entity_poly.type
_entity_poly.pdbx_seq_one_letter_code
_entity_poly.pdbx_strand_id
1 'polypeptide(L)'
;MKTFKNISLYVMIIMLAFTLQSSFAAKTDRSKSSFQQDYITLKGKVVDAESGTALVFATVGVTESNVAIVTNIDGEFTLKIGEALVSKNLEVTYLGYKNKVVPISSMRDNGYKNIISLEPAPIPIKEIIVKPLDPDEIVKNAINKIGKNYESVPNLMTAFYRETIRKNRTYVSIGEAVVEIFKAPYANDLRFDGARIYKGRKSTDVQKMDTVLFKLQGGTVSVLELDIVKNTEAILTMEAMKYYDYSLSSVIEIDGKPHYVIDFKQKPSVDIPLFMGSMFIEAESNAISEVEFGFNLEDKAAVSSIFIRKKPLGMEVTPEVATYRTKYREQNGKWYFAYSRAEVKFKVNWKRKLFNTFYTTMSEIAITDRTDQEVIKFTGKEKVRYSDVFSEKVSAFTDPDFWGDYNVIEPDQSIESAIRRLSKKLKFSDRDDLIK
;
A
#
# COMPACT_ATOMS: atom_id res chain seq x y z
N MET A 1 46.13 -58.23 -0.25
CA MET A 1 46.72 -57.09 -0.98
C MET A 1 46.03 -56.73 -2.31
N LYS A 2 44.97 -57.40 -2.72
CA LYS A 2 44.21 -57.11 -3.96
C LYS A 2 42.95 -56.21 -3.72
N THR A 3 42.47 -56.13 -2.53
CA THR A 3 41.23 -55.35 -2.17
C THR A 3 41.46 -53.84 -2.01
N PHE A 4 42.66 -53.40 -1.67
CA PHE A 4 42.99 -51.99 -1.49
C PHE A 4 43.20 -51.20 -2.80
N LYS A 5 43.57 -51.88 -3.90
CA LYS A 5 43.72 -51.23 -5.22
C LYS A 5 42.39 -50.82 -5.86
N ASN A 6 41.32 -51.57 -5.58
CA ASN A 6 40.00 -51.28 -6.19
C ASN A 6 39.27 -50.13 -5.50
N ILE A 7 39.50 -49.91 -4.18
CA ILE A 7 38.91 -48.82 -3.44
C ILE A 7 39.52 -47.46 -3.88
N SER A 8 40.84 -47.44 -4.13
CA SER A 8 41.54 -46.24 -4.63
C SER A 8 41.05 -45.82 -6.02
N LEU A 9 40.70 -46.81 -6.90
CA LEU A 9 40.20 -46.53 -8.24
C LEU A 9 38.75 -45.98 -8.20
N TYR A 10 37.90 -46.48 -7.30
CA TYR A 10 36.53 -45.99 -7.13
C TYR A 10 36.49 -44.58 -6.52
N VAL A 11 37.34 -44.28 -5.57
CA VAL A 11 37.46 -42.92 -4.96
C VAL A 11 37.99 -41.93 -6.01
N MET A 12 38.90 -42.32 -6.89
CA MET A 12 39.40 -41.48 -7.97
C MET A 12 38.36 -41.23 -9.07
N ILE A 13 37.52 -42.21 -9.39
CA ILE A 13 36.40 -42.04 -10.34
C ILE A 13 35.29 -41.16 -9.75
N ILE A 14 35.00 -41.26 -8.44
CA ILE A 14 34.03 -40.38 -7.75
C ILE A 14 34.55 -38.94 -7.66
N MET A 15 35.86 -38.75 -7.42
CA MET A 15 36.43 -37.38 -7.45
C MET A 15 36.46 -36.78 -8.86
N LEU A 16 36.67 -37.62 -9.92
CA LEU A 16 36.60 -37.12 -11.30
C LEU A 16 35.18 -36.79 -11.74
N ALA A 17 34.16 -37.50 -11.23
CA ALA A 17 32.76 -37.21 -11.48
C ALA A 17 32.30 -35.91 -10.77
N PHE A 18 32.88 -35.59 -9.60
CA PHE A 18 32.57 -34.33 -8.87
C PHE A 18 33.24 -33.12 -9.52
N THR A 19 34.37 -33.28 -10.23
CA THR A 19 35.01 -32.16 -10.95
C THR A 19 34.38 -31.86 -12.31
N LEU A 20 33.61 -32.78 -12.87
CA LEU A 20 32.87 -32.56 -14.13
C LEU A 20 31.47 -31.97 -13.94
N GLN A 21 30.91 -31.95 -12.70
CA GLN A 21 29.62 -31.28 -12.41
C GLN A 21 29.76 -29.81 -12.03
N SER A 22 30.95 -29.33 -11.78
CA SER A 22 31.18 -27.89 -11.46
C SER A 22 31.35 -27.00 -12.71
N SER A 23 31.31 -27.54 -13.92
CA SER A 23 31.48 -26.76 -15.16
C SER A 23 30.18 -26.50 -15.93
N PHE A 24 29.03 -26.91 -15.40
CA PHE A 24 27.71 -26.60 -15.97
C PHE A 24 26.79 -25.80 -15.00
N ALA A 25 27.37 -25.07 -14.05
CA ALA A 25 26.72 -23.87 -13.58
C ALA A 25 26.91 -22.81 -14.67
N ALA A 26 26.24 -22.99 -15.81
CA ALA A 26 25.95 -21.89 -16.69
C ALA A 26 25.34 -20.80 -15.81
N LYS A 27 26.11 -19.76 -15.52
CA LYS A 27 25.53 -18.45 -15.27
C LYS A 27 24.59 -18.23 -16.44
N THR A 28 23.32 -18.54 -16.24
CA THR A 28 22.28 -17.84 -16.93
C THR A 28 22.40 -16.43 -16.38
N ASP A 29 23.35 -15.65 -16.91
CA ASP A 29 23.12 -14.23 -17.05
C ASP A 29 21.80 -14.19 -17.82
N ARG A 30 20.71 -14.12 -17.08
CA ARG A 30 19.57 -13.38 -17.55
C ARG A 30 20.06 -11.95 -17.68
N SER A 31 20.83 -11.68 -18.77
CA SER A 31 20.74 -10.39 -19.39
C SER A 31 19.24 -10.22 -19.60
N LYS A 32 18.59 -9.50 -18.68
CA LYS A 32 17.35 -8.85 -18.99
C LYS A 32 17.69 -8.08 -20.26
N SER A 33 17.31 -8.63 -21.43
CA SER A 33 17.06 -7.76 -22.55
C SER A 33 16.03 -6.81 -21.96
N SER A 34 16.46 -5.62 -21.55
CA SER A 34 15.59 -4.51 -21.41
C SER A 34 15.02 -4.31 -22.82
N PHE A 35 13.93 -5.03 -23.13
CA PHE A 35 12.96 -4.47 -24.03
C PHE A 35 12.58 -3.20 -23.30
N GLN A 36 13.18 -2.09 -23.71
CA GLN A 36 12.74 -0.77 -23.38
C GLN A 36 11.35 -0.72 -23.99
N GLN A 37 10.37 -1.08 -23.19
CA GLN A 37 8.98 -1.05 -23.60
C GLN A 37 8.70 0.44 -23.72
N ASP A 38 8.55 0.92 -24.95
CA ASP A 38 8.23 2.33 -25.19
C ASP A 38 6.91 2.60 -24.44
N TYR A 39 6.96 3.58 -23.56
CA TYR A 39 5.79 4.01 -22.78
C TYR A 39 5.59 5.51 -22.93
N ILE A 40 4.36 5.93 -22.90
CA ILE A 40 4.01 7.34 -22.75
C ILE A 40 3.76 7.65 -21.27
N THR A 41 4.08 8.87 -20.88
CA THR A 41 3.84 9.35 -19.51
C THR A 41 2.72 10.38 -19.53
N LEU A 42 1.61 10.06 -18.91
CA LEU A 42 0.48 10.96 -18.72
C LEU A 42 0.56 11.57 -17.32
N LYS A 43 0.45 12.90 -17.25
CA LYS A 43 0.33 13.63 -15.99
C LYS A 43 -1.00 14.35 -15.95
N GLY A 44 -1.64 14.34 -14.79
CA GLY A 44 -2.91 15.00 -14.64
C GLY A 44 -3.22 15.33 -13.19
N LYS A 45 -4.34 16.01 -13.03
CA LYS A 45 -4.93 16.37 -11.75
C LYS A 45 -6.42 16.05 -11.76
N VAL A 46 -6.90 15.38 -10.71
CA VAL A 46 -8.30 15.08 -10.53
C VAL A 46 -8.87 16.07 -9.52
N VAL A 47 -9.97 16.72 -9.90
CA VAL A 47 -10.61 17.75 -9.09
C VAL A 47 -12.11 17.57 -9.04
N ASP A 48 -12.74 18.09 -8.01
CA ASP A 48 -14.18 18.28 -7.94
C ASP A 48 -14.64 19.30 -8.98
N ALA A 49 -15.68 18.98 -9.74
CA ALA A 49 -16.14 19.82 -10.84
C ALA A 49 -16.79 21.13 -10.37
N GLU A 50 -17.35 21.19 -9.16
CA GLU A 50 -18.04 22.35 -8.63
C GLU A 50 -17.11 23.29 -7.87
N SER A 51 -16.27 22.72 -6.98
CA SER A 51 -15.41 23.50 -6.09
C SER A 51 -13.97 23.67 -6.61
N GLY A 52 -13.55 22.85 -7.59
CA GLY A 52 -12.17 22.80 -8.03
C GLY A 52 -11.20 22.17 -7.01
N THR A 53 -11.72 21.64 -5.91
CA THR A 53 -10.91 21.02 -4.85
C THR A 53 -10.25 19.74 -5.36
N ALA A 54 -9.00 19.51 -4.95
CA ALA A 54 -8.27 18.29 -5.30
C ALA A 54 -8.95 17.03 -4.74
N LEU A 55 -9.16 16.02 -5.57
CA LEU A 55 -9.67 14.72 -5.15
C LEU A 55 -8.49 13.80 -4.79
N VAL A 56 -8.31 13.63 -3.49
CA VAL A 56 -7.18 12.91 -2.89
C VAL A 56 -7.43 11.41 -2.90
N PHE A 57 -6.46 10.62 -3.39
CA PHE A 57 -6.58 9.17 -3.54
C PHE A 57 -7.68 8.73 -4.51
N ALA A 58 -8.02 9.55 -5.50
CA ALA A 58 -8.84 9.13 -6.63
C ALA A 58 -8.08 8.06 -7.43
N THR A 59 -8.77 7.02 -7.87
CA THR A 59 -8.18 5.97 -8.69
C THR A 59 -8.17 6.41 -10.16
N VAL A 60 -7.02 6.29 -10.81
CA VAL A 60 -6.83 6.53 -12.25
C VAL A 60 -6.34 5.22 -12.86
N GLY A 61 -7.16 4.55 -13.65
CA GLY A 61 -6.84 3.26 -14.25
C GLY A 61 -7.06 3.24 -15.75
N VAL A 62 -6.37 2.35 -16.45
CA VAL A 62 -6.63 2.07 -17.86
C VAL A 62 -7.74 1.04 -17.93
N THR A 63 -8.79 1.32 -18.73
CA THR A 63 -9.91 0.40 -18.92
C THR A 63 -9.45 -0.95 -19.47
N GLU A 64 -10.09 -2.04 -19.05
CA GLU A 64 -9.76 -3.41 -19.47
C GLU A 64 -8.27 -3.77 -19.30
N SER A 65 -7.63 -3.21 -18.25
CA SER A 65 -6.26 -3.54 -17.89
C SER A 65 -6.07 -3.53 -16.37
N ASN A 66 -4.92 -4.05 -15.92
CA ASN A 66 -4.54 -4.02 -14.50
C ASN A 66 -3.82 -2.71 -14.13
N VAL A 67 -3.42 -1.89 -15.11
CA VAL A 67 -2.64 -0.67 -14.89
C VAL A 67 -3.49 0.41 -14.22
N ALA A 68 -3.09 0.84 -13.05
CA ALA A 68 -3.75 1.89 -12.29
C ALA A 68 -2.79 2.58 -11.31
N ILE A 69 -3.19 3.76 -10.83
CA ILE A 69 -2.53 4.52 -9.77
C ILE A 69 -3.58 5.30 -8.97
N VAL A 70 -3.19 5.85 -7.83
CA VAL A 70 -4.01 6.81 -7.10
C VAL A 70 -3.39 8.19 -7.14
N THR A 71 -4.24 9.23 -7.03
CA THR A 71 -3.79 10.62 -6.92
C THR A 71 -3.14 10.87 -5.56
N ASN A 72 -2.19 11.81 -5.52
CA ASN A 72 -1.58 12.30 -4.27
C ASN A 72 -2.53 13.28 -3.52
N ILE A 73 -2.05 13.90 -2.43
CA ILE A 73 -2.83 14.86 -1.63
C ILE A 73 -3.14 16.17 -2.38
N ASP A 74 -2.44 16.48 -3.45
CA ASP A 74 -2.71 17.62 -4.33
C ASP A 74 -3.66 17.24 -5.48
N GLY A 75 -4.17 15.99 -5.51
CA GLY A 75 -5.01 15.42 -6.58
C GLY A 75 -4.23 15.06 -7.85
N GLU A 76 -2.90 15.08 -7.82
CA GLU A 76 -2.05 14.87 -8.99
C GLU A 76 -1.71 13.39 -9.16
N PHE A 77 -1.53 12.97 -10.42
CA PHE A 77 -1.08 11.64 -10.79
C PHE A 77 -0.06 11.68 -11.93
N THR A 78 0.79 10.66 -11.97
CA THR A 78 1.64 10.32 -13.11
C THR A 78 1.40 8.86 -13.46
N LEU A 79 0.95 8.59 -14.68
CA LEU A 79 0.67 7.26 -15.18
C LEU A 79 1.50 6.97 -16.42
N LYS A 80 2.28 5.92 -16.39
CA LYS A 80 3.05 5.40 -17.50
C LYS A 80 2.26 4.28 -18.16
N ILE A 81 2.06 4.38 -19.46
CA ILE A 81 1.19 3.52 -20.25
C ILE A 81 2.00 2.94 -21.39
N GLY A 82 2.09 1.60 -21.45
CA GLY A 82 2.75 0.91 -22.55
C GLY A 82 1.98 1.07 -23.86
N GLU A 83 2.67 0.99 -25.01
CA GLU A 83 2.09 1.20 -26.35
C GLU A 83 0.84 0.38 -26.62
N ALA A 84 0.78 -0.85 -26.15
CA ALA A 84 -0.38 -1.72 -26.34
C ALA A 84 -1.69 -1.19 -25.71
N LEU A 85 -1.61 -0.26 -24.78
CA LEU A 85 -2.73 0.31 -24.03
C LEU A 85 -3.12 1.73 -24.47
N VAL A 86 -2.34 2.36 -25.35
CA VAL A 86 -2.55 3.76 -25.75
C VAL A 86 -3.90 4.00 -26.47
N SER A 87 -4.43 2.98 -27.13
CA SER A 87 -5.74 3.05 -27.80
C SER A 87 -6.94 2.90 -26.85
N LYS A 88 -6.71 2.61 -25.58
CA LYS A 88 -7.75 2.45 -24.55
C LYS A 88 -8.14 3.79 -23.93
N ASN A 89 -8.98 3.73 -22.90
CA ASN A 89 -9.40 4.90 -22.13
C ASN A 89 -8.81 4.87 -20.74
N LEU A 90 -8.67 6.04 -20.12
CA LEU A 90 -8.55 6.18 -18.68
C LEU A 90 -9.94 6.20 -18.06
N GLU A 91 -10.12 5.47 -17.01
CA GLU A 91 -11.25 5.57 -16.09
C GLU A 91 -10.78 6.19 -14.79
N VAL A 92 -11.45 7.26 -14.37
CA VAL A 92 -11.17 7.94 -13.11
C VAL A 92 -12.35 7.79 -12.19
N THR A 93 -12.10 7.23 -11.01
CA THR A 93 -13.12 6.92 -10.01
C THR A 93 -12.78 7.53 -8.67
N TYR A 94 -13.79 8.00 -7.96
CA TYR A 94 -13.67 8.54 -6.62
C TYR A 94 -14.98 8.37 -5.85
N LEU A 95 -14.86 8.09 -4.56
CA LEU A 95 -15.98 7.86 -3.66
C LEU A 95 -16.97 9.02 -3.66
N GLY A 96 -18.25 8.74 -3.98
CA GLY A 96 -19.31 9.75 -4.03
C GLY A 96 -19.30 10.62 -5.29
N TYR A 97 -18.59 10.22 -6.35
CA TYR A 97 -18.51 10.91 -7.63
C TYR A 97 -18.88 9.99 -8.79
N LYS A 98 -19.38 10.58 -9.86
CA LYS A 98 -19.58 9.87 -11.12
C LYS A 98 -18.24 9.52 -11.75
N ASN A 99 -18.10 8.30 -12.24
CA ASN A 99 -16.94 7.87 -13.00
C ASN A 99 -16.77 8.72 -14.25
N LYS A 100 -15.53 9.01 -14.60
CA LYS A 100 -15.19 9.70 -15.83
C LYS A 100 -14.26 8.85 -16.68
N VAL A 101 -14.70 8.59 -17.90
CA VAL A 101 -13.90 7.90 -18.92
C VAL A 101 -13.35 8.92 -19.90
N VAL A 102 -12.03 8.89 -20.13
CA VAL A 102 -11.31 9.83 -20.99
C VAL A 102 -10.44 9.03 -21.95
N PRO A 103 -10.56 9.22 -23.29
CA PRO A 103 -9.67 8.57 -24.24
C PRO A 103 -8.21 8.97 -23.98
N ILE A 104 -7.32 7.99 -23.88
CA ILE A 104 -5.88 8.25 -23.68
C ILE A 104 -5.33 9.12 -24.81
N SER A 105 -5.79 8.90 -26.04
CA SER A 105 -5.41 9.68 -27.23
C SER A 105 -5.75 11.17 -27.16
N SER A 106 -6.71 11.56 -26.32
CA SER A 106 -7.09 12.97 -26.12
C SER A 106 -6.25 13.69 -25.07
N MET A 107 -5.43 12.95 -24.30
CA MET A 107 -4.61 13.52 -23.26
C MET A 107 -3.26 13.99 -23.83
N ARG A 108 -2.76 15.07 -23.27
CA ARG A 108 -1.42 15.57 -23.58
C ARG A 108 -0.40 14.82 -22.77
N ASP A 109 0.71 14.47 -23.40
CA ASP A 109 1.88 13.91 -22.73
C ASP A 109 2.91 14.98 -22.36
N ASN A 110 4.03 14.58 -21.75
CA ASN A 110 5.27 15.36 -21.58
C ASN A 110 5.12 16.81 -21.13
N GLY A 111 4.79 17.00 -19.86
CA GLY A 111 4.90 18.29 -19.20
C GLY A 111 3.62 19.11 -19.11
N TYR A 112 2.56 18.70 -19.77
CA TYR A 112 1.24 19.31 -19.58
C TYR A 112 0.44 18.52 -18.54
N LYS A 113 -0.10 19.20 -17.52
CA LYS A 113 -1.03 18.59 -16.57
C LYS A 113 -2.43 18.61 -17.17
N ASN A 114 -3.03 17.45 -17.32
CA ASN A 114 -4.43 17.31 -17.70
C ASN A 114 -5.31 17.46 -16.46
N ILE A 115 -6.37 18.27 -16.54
CA ILE A 115 -7.33 18.43 -15.46
C ILE A 115 -8.56 17.55 -15.76
N ILE A 116 -8.83 16.60 -14.87
CA ILE A 116 -9.99 15.72 -14.95
C ILE A 116 -10.93 16.11 -13.80
N SER A 117 -12.06 16.75 -14.15
CA SER A 117 -13.06 17.17 -13.19
C SER A 117 -14.11 16.08 -13.05
N LEU A 118 -14.36 15.59 -11.84
CA LEU A 118 -15.41 14.64 -11.53
C LEU A 118 -16.63 15.40 -10.97
N GLU A 119 -17.81 14.99 -11.39
CA GLU A 119 -19.08 15.49 -10.85
C GLU A 119 -19.46 14.70 -9.61
N PRO A 120 -19.86 15.35 -8.50
CA PRO A 120 -20.45 14.63 -7.39
C PRO A 120 -21.64 13.79 -7.88
N ALA A 121 -21.72 12.54 -7.47
CA ALA A 121 -22.87 11.71 -7.72
C ALA A 121 -23.93 12.06 -6.67
N PRO A 122 -25.03 12.77 -7.02
CA PRO A 122 -26.11 12.96 -6.07
C PRO A 122 -26.64 11.58 -5.71
N ILE A 123 -26.79 11.33 -4.42
CA ILE A 123 -27.40 10.11 -3.91
C ILE A 123 -28.79 10.07 -4.53
N PRO A 124 -29.09 9.17 -5.48
CA PRO A 124 -30.47 9.00 -5.87
C PRO A 124 -31.17 8.44 -4.65
N ILE A 125 -31.97 9.26 -3.97
CA ILE A 125 -33.04 8.77 -3.10
C ILE A 125 -34.05 8.11 -4.07
N LYS A 126 -33.66 7.01 -4.69
CA LYS A 126 -34.65 6.05 -5.14
C LYS A 126 -35.31 5.58 -3.86
N GLU A 127 -36.62 5.81 -3.79
CA GLU A 127 -37.49 5.14 -2.84
C GLU A 127 -37.07 3.68 -2.76
N ILE A 128 -36.14 3.39 -1.85
CA ILE A 128 -35.77 2.01 -1.53
C ILE A 128 -36.98 1.51 -0.81
N ILE A 129 -37.76 0.71 -1.50
CA ILE A 129 -38.93 -0.01 -0.99
C ILE A 129 -38.53 -0.61 0.35
N VAL A 130 -39.16 -0.11 1.38
CA VAL A 130 -38.92 -0.26 2.78
C VAL A 130 -39.06 -1.71 3.23
N LYS A 131 -37.99 -2.49 3.11
CA LYS A 131 -37.60 -3.33 4.24
C LYS A 131 -36.52 -2.55 4.98
N PRO A 132 -36.62 -2.35 6.30
CA PRO A 132 -35.52 -1.75 7.04
C PRO A 132 -34.30 -2.61 6.76
N LEU A 133 -33.29 -2.01 6.08
CA LEU A 133 -32.03 -2.68 5.83
C LEU A 133 -31.34 -2.86 7.19
N ASP A 134 -31.15 -4.09 7.59
CA ASP A 134 -30.43 -4.43 8.81
C ASP A 134 -28.92 -4.33 8.55
N PRO A 135 -28.20 -3.39 9.17
CA PRO A 135 -26.77 -3.25 8.98
C PRO A 135 -25.97 -4.49 9.35
N ASP A 136 -26.41 -5.22 10.39
CA ASP A 136 -25.78 -6.48 10.81
C ASP A 136 -25.89 -7.54 9.72
N GLU A 137 -27.07 -7.67 9.07
CA GLU A 137 -27.29 -8.60 7.96
C GLU A 137 -26.45 -8.20 6.71
N ILE A 138 -26.27 -6.92 6.44
CA ILE A 138 -25.42 -6.46 5.33
C ILE A 138 -23.97 -6.88 5.58
N VAL A 139 -23.42 -6.62 6.76
CA VAL A 139 -22.04 -6.99 7.12
C VAL A 139 -21.87 -8.51 7.11
N LYS A 140 -22.83 -9.26 7.66
CA LYS A 140 -22.83 -10.73 7.66
C LYS A 140 -22.81 -11.29 6.23
N ASN A 141 -23.62 -10.72 5.33
CA ASN A 141 -23.63 -11.10 3.93
C ASN A 141 -22.29 -10.79 3.25
N ALA A 142 -21.68 -9.64 3.55
CA ALA A 142 -20.36 -9.31 3.05
C ALA A 142 -19.30 -10.32 3.48
N ILE A 143 -19.26 -10.69 4.75
CA ILE A 143 -18.35 -11.71 5.30
C ILE A 143 -18.54 -13.06 4.58
N ASN A 144 -19.80 -13.53 4.46
CA ASN A 144 -20.12 -14.82 3.85
C ASN A 144 -19.77 -14.89 2.36
N LYS A 145 -19.73 -13.74 1.67
CA LYS A 145 -19.47 -13.67 0.24
C LYS A 145 -18.00 -13.35 -0.12
N ILE A 146 -17.11 -13.21 0.85
CA ILE A 146 -15.68 -12.95 0.60
C ILE A 146 -15.12 -13.94 -0.42
N GLY A 147 -15.29 -15.24 -0.21
CA GLY A 147 -14.78 -16.26 -1.11
C GLY A 147 -15.37 -16.23 -2.52
N LYS A 148 -16.58 -15.66 -2.68
CA LYS A 148 -17.23 -15.50 -3.99
C LYS A 148 -16.77 -14.22 -4.69
N ASN A 149 -16.68 -13.13 -3.97
CA ASN A 149 -16.45 -11.80 -4.51
C ASN A 149 -14.99 -11.52 -4.83
N TYR A 150 -14.08 -12.05 -4.01
CA TYR A 150 -12.65 -11.79 -4.17
C TYR A 150 -11.93 -12.94 -4.87
N GLU A 151 -10.68 -12.66 -5.31
CA GLU A 151 -9.92 -13.60 -6.11
C GLU A 151 -9.63 -14.91 -5.37
N SER A 152 -9.86 -16.01 -6.05
CA SER A 152 -9.69 -17.38 -5.53
C SER A 152 -8.41 -18.06 -5.98
N VAL A 153 -7.62 -17.42 -6.85
CA VAL A 153 -6.31 -17.90 -7.28
C VAL A 153 -5.20 -16.96 -6.83
N PRO A 154 -3.98 -17.45 -6.62
CA PRO A 154 -2.87 -16.57 -6.28
C PRO A 154 -2.51 -15.70 -7.48
N ASN A 155 -2.05 -14.49 -7.20
CA ASN A 155 -1.57 -13.57 -8.22
C ASN A 155 -0.30 -12.84 -7.78
N LEU A 156 0.43 -12.30 -8.75
CA LEU A 156 1.60 -11.47 -8.54
C LEU A 156 1.21 -10.02 -8.81
N MET A 157 1.43 -9.14 -7.84
CA MET A 157 1.14 -7.73 -7.97
C MET A 157 2.43 -6.93 -7.97
N THR A 158 2.49 -5.90 -8.82
CA THR A 158 3.48 -4.83 -8.73
C THR A 158 2.84 -3.67 -8.00
N ALA A 159 3.55 -3.10 -7.03
CA ALA A 159 3.05 -2.00 -6.22
C ALA A 159 4.11 -0.93 -5.98
N PHE A 160 3.66 0.29 -5.79
CA PHE A 160 4.45 1.37 -5.22
C PHE A 160 4.21 1.45 -3.73
N TYR A 161 5.29 1.50 -2.96
CA TYR A 161 5.28 1.68 -1.50
C TYR A 161 5.96 2.98 -1.13
N ARG A 162 5.39 3.72 -0.19
CA ARG A 162 6.00 4.90 0.44
C ARG A 162 5.81 4.87 1.94
N GLU A 163 6.87 5.21 2.67
CA GLU A 163 6.79 5.54 4.08
C GLU A 163 7.43 6.88 4.38
N THR A 164 6.84 7.62 5.31
CA THR A 164 7.37 8.92 5.74
C THR A 164 7.31 9.07 7.25
N ILE A 165 8.26 9.83 7.79
CA ILE A 165 8.24 10.30 9.18
C ILE A 165 8.35 11.82 9.16
N ARG A 166 7.37 12.48 9.78
CA ARG A 166 7.40 13.94 10.02
C ARG A 166 7.62 14.20 11.51
N LYS A 167 8.48 15.16 11.80
CA LYS A 167 8.61 15.80 13.12
C LYS A 167 7.95 17.17 13.03
N ASN A 168 6.86 17.37 13.75
CA ASN A 168 5.97 18.51 13.61
C ASN A 168 5.49 18.67 12.14
N ARG A 169 5.98 19.70 11.43
CA ARG A 169 5.66 19.96 10.00
C ARG A 169 6.79 19.58 9.04
N THR A 170 7.87 18.99 9.54
CA THR A 170 9.07 18.73 8.73
C THR A 170 9.24 17.24 8.48
N TYR A 171 9.36 16.82 7.25
CA TYR A 171 9.77 15.47 6.90
C TYR A 171 11.21 15.23 7.33
N VAL A 172 11.44 14.18 8.09
CA VAL A 172 12.75 13.75 8.58
C VAL A 172 13.18 12.41 7.98
N SER A 173 12.24 11.64 7.47
CA SER A 173 12.52 10.42 6.71
C SER A 173 11.49 10.24 5.62
N ILE A 174 11.94 9.83 4.43
CA ILE A 174 11.11 9.44 3.30
C ILE A 174 11.76 8.20 2.70
N GLY A 175 10.98 7.15 2.53
CA GLY A 175 11.39 5.92 1.88
C GLY A 175 10.36 5.53 0.82
N GLU A 176 10.82 5.06 -0.33
CA GLU A 176 9.97 4.68 -1.45
C GLU A 176 10.50 3.41 -2.10
N ALA A 177 9.61 2.54 -2.58
CA ALA A 177 9.97 1.35 -3.34
C ALA A 177 8.92 0.95 -4.37
N VAL A 178 9.39 0.31 -5.42
CA VAL A 178 8.60 -0.66 -6.18
C VAL A 178 8.77 -2.01 -5.51
N VAL A 179 7.65 -2.66 -5.21
CA VAL A 179 7.61 -3.96 -4.56
C VAL A 179 6.80 -4.95 -5.37
N GLU A 180 7.19 -6.20 -5.30
CA GLU A 180 6.41 -7.30 -5.84
C GLU A 180 5.71 -8.01 -4.68
N ILE A 181 4.45 -8.35 -4.87
CA ILE A 181 3.61 -8.97 -3.85
C ILE A 181 3.08 -10.29 -4.39
N PHE A 182 3.43 -11.39 -3.74
CA PHE A 182 2.70 -12.63 -3.88
C PHE A 182 1.41 -12.49 -3.08
N LYS A 183 0.29 -12.34 -3.75
CA LYS A 183 -1.04 -12.26 -3.15
C LYS A 183 -1.64 -13.66 -3.09
N ALA A 184 -1.88 -14.17 -1.89
CA ALA A 184 -2.56 -15.44 -1.69
C ALA A 184 -4.08 -15.28 -1.91
N PRO A 185 -4.80 -16.34 -2.30
CA PRO A 185 -6.25 -16.32 -2.45
C PRO A 185 -6.97 -15.84 -1.19
N TYR A 186 -8.15 -15.24 -1.37
CA TYR A 186 -8.97 -14.78 -0.24
C TYR A 186 -9.77 -15.93 0.41
N ALA A 187 -10.20 -16.90 -0.40
CA ALA A 187 -11.05 -17.98 0.10
C ALA A 187 -10.23 -19.12 0.72
N ASN A 188 -10.60 -19.49 1.95
CA ASN A 188 -10.18 -20.72 2.65
C ASN A 188 -8.69 -21.10 2.52
N ASP A 189 -7.82 -20.12 2.39
CA ASP A 189 -6.40 -20.32 2.15
C ASP A 189 -5.58 -19.78 3.32
N LEU A 190 -4.93 -20.68 4.03
CA LEU A 190 -4.03 -20.35 5.14
C LEU A 190 -2.67 -19.78 4.65
N ARG A 191 -2.48 -19.63 3.35
CA ARG A 191 -1.27 -19.01 2.82
C ARG A 191 -1.28 -17.51 3.11
N PHE A 192 -0.12 -17.02 3.54
CA PHE A 192 0.11 -15.61 3.78
C PHE A 192 0.62 -14.92 2.51
N ASP A 193 0.25 -13.66 2.38
CA ASP A 193 0.84 -12.76 1.41
C ASP A 193 2.35 -12.64 1.65
N GLY A 194 3.09 -12.29 0.63
CA GLY A 194 4.52 -12.06 0.74
C GLY A 194 4.94 -10.90 -0.12
N ALA A 195 5.79 -10.03 0.40
CA ALA A 195 6.35 -8.91 -0.36
C ALA A 195 7.86 -9.05 -0.49
N ARG A 196 8.41 -8.61 -1.62
CA ARG A 196 9.83 -8.37 -1.80
C ARG A 196 10.08 -6.99 -2.41
N ILE A 197 11.14 -6.34 -1.98
CA ILE A 197 11.55 -5.06 -2.55
C ILE A 197 12.25 -5.36 -3.88
N TYR A 198 11.70 -4.84 -4.97
CA TYR A 198 12.34 -4.89 -6.29
C TYR A 198 13.36 -3.77 -6.42
N LYS A 199 12.97 -2.53 -6.08
CA LYS A 199 13.78 -1.32 -6.21
C LYS A 199 13.32 -0.31 -5.18
N GLY A 200 14.24 0.28 -4.42
CA GLY A 200 13.83 1.21 -3.37
C GLY A 200 14.91 2.24 -3.07
N ARG A 201 14.48 3.37 -2.54
CA ARG A 201 15.33 4.49 -2.16
C ARG A 201 14.85 5.17 -0.89
N LYS A 202 15.76 5.83 -0.18
CA LYS A 202 15.44 6.58 1.04
C LYS A 202 16.19 7.88 1.14
N SER A 203 15.65 8.80 1.93
CA SER A 203 16.36 9.95 2.46
C SER A 203 15.97 10.18 3.93
N THR A 204 16.96 10.29 4.81
CA THR A 204 16.74 10.42 6.26
C THR A 204 17.64 11.51 6.83
N ASP A 205 17.07 12.43 7.61
CA ASP A 205 17.80 13.44 8.37
C ASP A 205 17.92 12.99 9.83
N VAL A 206 18.94 12.19 10.11
CA VAL A 206 19.17 11.58 11.44
C VAL A 206 19.36 12.65 12.53
N GLN A 207 19.99 13.78 12.19
CA GLN A 207 20.22 14.88 13.16
C GLN A 207 18.92 15.53 13.64
N LYS A 208 17.87 15.54 12.80
CA LYS A 208 16.56 16.07 13.17
C LYS A 208 15.65 15.09 13.90
N MET A 209 15.97 13.81 13.89
CA MET A 209 15.18 12.79 14.58
C MET A 209 15.33 12.80 16.10
N ASP A 210 16.20 13.65 16.67
CA ASP A 210 16.61 13.64 18.08
C ASP A 210 17.20 12.28 18.50
N THR A 211 17.23 12.01 19.80
CA THR A 211 17.58 10.70 20.36
C THR A 211 16.50 9.64 20.19
N VAL A 212 15.36 9.98 19.60
CA VAL A 212 14.26 9.06 19.34
C VAL A 212 14.31 8.60 17.90
N LEU A 213 14.89 7.44 17.68
CA LEU A 213 14.82 6.77 16.40
C LEU A 213 13.45 6.08 16.29
N PHE A 214 12.49 6.72 15.64
CA PHE A 214 11.28 6.02 15.21
C PHE A 214 11.66 5.05 14.10
N LYS A 215 11.58 3.75 14.38
CA LYS A 215 11.75 2.71 13.39
C LYS A 215 10.38 2.14 13.07
N LEU A 216 9.93 2.33 11.81
CA LEU A 216 8.74 1.65 11.30
C LEU A 216 9.15 0.22 10.99
N GLN A 217 8.62 -0.73 11.78
CA GLN A 217 8.84 -2.16 11.55
C GLN A 217 7.81 -2.73 10.58
N GLY A 218 8.21 -3.76 9.85
CA GLY A 218 7.35 -4.48 8.91
C GLY A 218 7.27 -3.84 7.53
N GLY A 219 7.51 -2.53 7.39
CA GLY A 219 7.51 -1.85 6.10
C GLY A 219 6.30 -2.23 5.24
N THR A 220 6.54 -2.81 4.06
CA THR A 220 5.50 -3.23 3.12
C THR A 220 4.55 -4.30 3.68
N VAL A 221 5.01 -5.18 4.56
CA VAL A 221 4.19 -6.25 5.14
C VAL A 221 3.14 -5.66 6.08
N SER A 222 3.49 -4.67 6.91
CA SER A 222 2.55 -4.03 7.84
C SER A 222 1.39 -3.34 7.13
N VAL A 223 1.65 -2.78 5.93
CA VAL A 223 0.60 -2.11 5.14
C VAL A 223 -0.27 -3.14 4.40
N LEU A 224 0.29 -4.29 4.02
CA LEU A 224 -0.49 -5.41 3.46
C LEU A 224 -1.43 -6.05 4.49
N GLU A 225 -1.09 -5.99 5.79
CA GLU A 225 -2.00 -6.48 6.84
C GLU A 225 -3.27 -5.64 6.97
N LEU A 226 -3.28 -4.43 6.45
CA LEU A 226 -4.48 -3.61 6.38
C LEU A 226 -5.48 -4.11 5.32
N ASP A 227 -5.14 -5.14 4.54
CA ASP A 227 -6.12 -5.88 3.75
C ASP A 227 -7.06 -6.67 4.68
N ILE A 228 -8.05 -5.97 5.22
CA ILE A 228 -8.98 -6.51 6.22
C ILE A 228 -9.86 -7.62 5.68
N VAL A 229 -10.06 -7.70 4.36
CA VAL A 229 -10.82 -8.79 3.72
C VAL A 229 -9.99 -10.09 3.69
N LYS A 230 -8.67 -9.98 3.66
CA LYS A 230 -7.74 -11.12 3.81
C LYS A 230 -7.48 -11.42 5.29
N ASN A 231 -7.29 -10.39 6.10
CA ASN A 231 -6.95 -10.44 7.52
C ASN A 231 -8.19 -10.11 8.35
N THR A 232 -9.20 -10.95 8.26
CA THR A 232 -10.56 -10.70 8.73
C THR A 232 -10.70 -10.65 10.24
N GLU A 233 -9.77 -11.20 11.00
CA GLU A 233 -9.91 -11.52 12.45
C GLU A 233 -10.29 -10.32 13.31
N ALA A 234 -9.86 -9.12 12.95
CA ALA A 234 -10.09 -7.94 13.77
C ALA A 234 -11.50 -7.33 13.60
N ILE A 235 -12.11 -7.44 12.40
CA ILE A 235 -13.33 -6.69 12.04
C ILE A 235 -14.34 -7.57 11.30
N LEU A 236 -13.92 -8.49 10.44
CA LEU A 236 -14.76 -9.16 9.44
C LEU A 236 -14.96 -10.67 9.71
N THR A 237 -15.17 -11.05 10.97
CA THR A 237 -15.60 -12.41 11.33
C THR A 237 -16.92 -12.36 12.08
N MET A 238 -17.68 -13.47 12.06
CA MET A 238 -18.90 -13.61 12.86
C MET A 238 -18.63 -13.44 14.36
N GLU A 239 -17.42 -13.79 14.81
CA GLU A 239 -17.01 -13.59 16.21
C GLU A 239 -16.72 -12.10 16.47
N ALA A 240 -15.98 -11.43 15.59
CA ALA A 240 -15.68 -10.00 15.71
C ALA A 240 -16.94 -9.15 15.75
N MET A 241 -17.98 -9.49 14.97
CA MET A 241 -19.26 -8.76 14.96
C MET A 241 -19.90 -8.60 16.34
N LYS A 242 -19.64 -9.49 17.28
CA LYS A 242 -20.19 -9.41 18.65
C LYS A 242 -19.65 -8.21 19.43
N TYR A 243 -18.52 -7.66 19.03
CA TYR A 243 -17.82 -6.55 19.69
C TYR A 243 -18.16 -5.18 19.11
N TYR A 244 -18.91 -5.14 18.00
CA TYR A 244 -19.25 -3.91 17.29
C TYR A 244 -20.75 -3.64 17.24
N ASP A 245 -21.11 -2.35 17.22
CA ASP A 245 -22.40 -1.85 16.80
C ASP A 245 -22.30 -1.35 15.38
N TYR A 246 -23.25 -1.71 14.51
CA TYR A 246 -23.31 -1.31 13.10
C TYR A 246 -24.50 -0.37 12.87
N SER A 247 -24.32 0.60 11.97
CA SER A 247 -25.39 1.51 11.54
C SER A 247 -25.26 1.85 10.07
N LEU A 248 -26.38 1.85 9.34
CA LEU A 248 -26.42 2.36 7.96
C LEU A 248 -26.40 3.89 7.99
N SER A 249 -25.30 4.48 7.55
CA SER A 249 -25.08 5.91 7.55
C SER A 249 -25.67 6.58 6.29
N SER A 250 -25.42 5.96 5.13
CA SER A 250 -25.92 6.45 3.84
C SER A 250 -25.84 5.35 2.77
N VAL A 251 -26.37 5.68 1.59
CA VAL A 251 -26.15 4.91 0.36
C VAL A 251 -25.52 5.88 -0.64
N ILE A 252 -24.40 5.49 -1.24
CA ILE A 252 -23.69 6.31 -2.21
C ILE A 252 -23.42 5.53 -3.49
N GLU A 253 -23.04 6.22 -4.55
CA GLU A 253 -22.63 5.59 -5.79
C GLU A 253 -21.09 5.54 -5.86
N ILE A 254 -20.54 4.37 -6.19
CA ILE A 254 -19.13 4.16 -6.50
C ILE A 254 -19.09 3.31 -7.77
N ASP A 255 -18.33 3.75 -8.76
CA ASP A 255 -18.19 3.04 -10.04
C ASP A 255 -19.55 2.73 -10.72
N GLY A 256 -20.51 3.69 -10.61
CA GLY A 256 -21.86 3.54 -11.17
C GLY A 256 -22.75 2.52 -10.43
N LYS A 257 -22.30 2.00 -9.27
CA LYS A 257 -23.01 1.01 -8.47
C LYS A 257 -23.36 1.57 -7.10
N PRO A 258 -24.57 1.28 -6.56
CA PRO A 258 -24.93 1.69 -5.22
C PRO A 258 -24.13 0.93 -4.16
N HIS A 259 -23.65 1.64 -3.14
CA HIS A 259 -22.94 1.10 -1.99
C HIS A 259 -23.61 1.53 -0.69
N TYR A 260 -23.77 0.60 0.22
CA TYR A 260 -24.12 0.88 1.61
C TYR A 260 -22.90 1.41 2.34
N VAL A 261 -23.04 2.51 3.04
CA VAL A 261 -22.04 3.03 3.99
C VAL A 261 -22.43 2.55 5.37
N ILE A 262 -21.73 1.57 5.86
CA ILE A 262 -21.97 0.97 7.18
C ILE A 262 -20.91 1.49 8.14
N ASP A 263 -21.34 2.33 9.07
CA ASP A 263 -20.51 2.74 10.18
C ASP A 263 -20.45 1.64 11.22
N PHE A 264 -19.27 1.41 11.77
CA PHE A 264 -19.06 0.46 12.85
C PHE A 264 -18.26 1.10 13.98
N LYS A 265 -18.60 0.76 15.19
CA LYS A 265 -17.92 1.21 16.40
C LYS A 265 -17.92 0.14 17.46
N GLN A 266 -16.87 0.14 18.27
CA GLN A 266 -16.73 -0.71 19.42
C GLN A 266 -17.90 -0.54 20.39
N LYS A 267 -18.48 -1.65 20.90
CA LYS A 267 -19.50 -1.63 21.95
C LYS A 267 -18.92 -1.10 23.27
N PRO A 268 -19.70 -0.34 24.07
CA PRO A 268 -19.24 0.18 25.36
C PRO A 268 -18.83 -0.88 26.37
N SER A 269 -19.30 -2.12 26.20
CA SER A 269 -18.96 -3.25 27.09
C SER A 269 -17.60 -3.90 26.81
N VAL A 270 -16.85 -3.39 25.82
CA VAL A 270 -15.55 -3.94 25.44
C VAL A 270 -14.44 -3.06 26.00
N ASP A 271 -13.65 -3.58 26.93
CA ASP A 271 -12.62 -2.81 27.65
C ASP A 271 -11.29 -2.67 26.91
N ILE A 272 -11.06 -3.43 25.82
CA ILE A 272 -9.84 -3.32 25.02
C ILE A 272 -10.07 -2.36 23.85
N PRO A 273 -9.05 -1.56 23.44
CA PRO A 273 -9.18 -0.69 22.28
C PRO A 273 -9.37 -1.50 20.99
N LEU A 274 -10.47 -1.30 20.31
CA LEU A 274 -10.75 -1.86 18.99
C LEU A 274 -10.80 -0.76 17.93
N PHE A 275 -11.21 -1.13 16.73
CA PHE A 275 -11.37 -0.23 15.60
C PHE A 275 -12.78 0.41 15.57
N MET A 276 -12.87 1.53 14.86
CA MET A 276 -14.12 2.19 14.49
C MET A 276 -13.95 2.84 13.13
N GLY A 277 -15.03 2.98 12.36
CA GLY A 277 -14.95 3.56 11.03
C GLY A 277 -16.15 3.25 10.16
N SER A 278 -15.95 3.26 8.83
CA SER A 278 -16.99 3.05 7.82
C SER A 278 -16.54 2.01 6.79
N MET A 279 -17.44 1.09 6.46
CA MET A 279 -17.29 0.11 5.38
C MET A 279 -18.19 0.51 4.21
N PHE A 280 -17.67 0.44 3.00
CA PHE A 280 -18.41 0.70 1.78
C PHE A 280 -18.69 -0.64 1.10
N ILE A 281 -19.95 -1.07 1.10
CA ILE A 281 -20.37 -2.40 0.67
C ILE A 281 -21.27 -2.28 -0.55
N GLU A 282 -20.82 -2.82 -1.68
CA GLU A 282 -21.59 -2.82 -2.93
C GLU A 282 -22.91 -3.59 -2.75
N ALA A 283 -24.01 -2.94 -3.13
CA ALA A 283 -25.36 -3.38 -2.74
C ALA A 283 -25.80 -4.72 -3.39
N GLU A 284 -25.31 -5.04 -4.58
CA GLU A 284 -25.71 -6.25 -5.32
C GLU A 284 -24.86 -7.46 -4.90
N SER A 285 -23.55 -7.33 -5.00
CA SER A 285 -22.63 -8.41 -4.68
C SER A 285 -22.40 -8.58 -3.18
N ASN A 286 -22.59 -7.54 -2.38
CA ASN A 286 -22.13 -7.38 -1.00
C ASN A 286 -20.59 -7.43 -0.87
N ALA A 287 -19.85 -7.05 -1.90
CA ALA A 287 -18.41 -6.88 -1.81
C ALA A 287 -18.06 -5.58 -1.07
N ILE A 288 -17.05 -5.63 -0.23
CA ILE A 288 -16.49 -4.45 0.41
C ILE A 288 -15.55 -3.79 -0.59
N SER A 289 -15.86 -2.58 -1.02
CA SER A 289 -15.03 -1.82 -1.98
C SER A 289 -13.98 -0.94 -1.29
N GLU A 290 -14.29 -0.45 -0.09
CA GLU A 290 -13.40 0.40 0.69
C GLU A 290 -13.71 0.27 2.18
N VAL A 291 -12.69 0.46 3.02
CA VAL A 291 -12.87 0.64 4.46
C VAL A 291 -11.96 1.76 4.95
N GLU A 292 -12.58 2.70 5.66
CA GLU A 292 -11.89 3.74 6.41
C GLU A 292 -12.07 3.49 7.89
N PHE A 293 -10.97 3.31 8.62
CA PHE A 293 -11.06 2.95 10.02
C PHE A 293 -9.90 3.51 10.85
N GLY A 294 -10.04 3.45 12.15
CA GLY A 294 -9.01 3.86 13.09
C GLY A 294 -9.18 3.18 14.43
N PHE A 295 -8.19 3.27 15.29
CA PHE A 295 -8.32 2.83 16.68
C PHE A 295 -9.25 3.76 17.47
N ASN A 296 -10.08 3.19 18.34
CA ASN A 296 -10.70 3.94 19.42
C ASN A 296 -9.58 4.43 20.38
N LEU A 297 -9.39 5.75 20.45
CA LEU A 297 -8.33 6.41 21.22
C LEU A 297 -8.81 6.89 22.61
N GLU A 298 -9.94 6.43 23.12
CA GLU A 298 -10.43 6.79 24.46
C GLU A 298 -9.43 6.37 25.53
N ASP A 299 -8.96 5.11 25.50
CA ASP A 299 -7.83 4.65 26.33
C ASP A 299 -6.50 4.79 25.57
N LYS A 300 -5.94 5.99 25.59
CA LYS A 300 -4.65 6.28 24.95
C LYS A 300 -3.48 5.47 25.52
N ALA A 301 -3.55 5.04 26.77
CA ALA A 301 -2.47 4.27 27.40
C ALA A 301 -2.46 2.84 26.86
N ALA A 302 -3.62 2.19 26.77
CA ALA A 302 -3.76 0.87 26.19
C ALA A 302 -3.35 0.88 24.70
N VAL A 303 -3.83 1.87 23.91
CA VAL A 303 -3.45 2.01 22.50
C VAL A 303 -1.95 2.29 22.34
N SER A 304 -1.35 3.10 23.24
CA SER A 304 0.10 3.35 23.22
C SER A 304 0.91 2.06 23.33
N SER A 305 0.46 1.11 24.15
CA SER A 305 1.14 -0.18 24.34
C SER A 305 1.14 -1.05 23.08
N ILE A 306 0.16 -0.89 22.19
CA ILE A 306 0.07 -1.61 20.91
C ILE A 306 1.16 -1.13 19.95
N PHE A 307 1.41 0.19 19.90
CA PHE A 307 2.35 0.77 18.95
C PHE A 307 3.80 0.81 19.43
N ILE A 308 4.03 0.87 20.75
CA ILE A 308 5.33 1.22 21.30
C ILE A 308 5.93 0.08 22.09
N ARG A 309 6.89 -0.61 21.48
CA ARG A 309 7.58 -1.73 22.12
C ARG A 309 8.65 -1.27 23.13
N LYS A 310 9.38 -0.20 22.85
CA LYS A 310 10.45 0.35 23.70
C LYS A 310 10.49 1.86 23.60
N LYS A 311 10.69 2.54 24.71
CA LYS A 311 10.89 3.99 24.78
C LYS A 311 11.99 4.35 25.79
N PRO A 312 12.74 5.44 25.60
CA PRO A 312 13.71 5.92 26.58
C PRO A 312 13.05 6.30 27.90
N LEU A 313 13.84 6.23 28.98
CA LEU A 313 13.40 6.67 30.31
C LEU A 313 13.06 8.17 30.30
N GLY A 314 11.93 8.53 30.92
CA GLY A 314 11.48 9.93 30.99
C GLY A 314 10.80 10.46 29.72
N MET A 315 10.50 9.58 28.77
CA MET A 315 9.71 9.88 27.58
C MET A 315 8.30 9.31 27.70
N GLU A 316 7.32 10.14 27.45
CA GLU A 316 5.92 9.76 27.27
C GLU A 316 5.55 9.87 25.79
N VAL A 317 4.90 8.85 25.26
CA VAL A 317 4.44 8.81 23.88
C VAL A 317 2.98 8.44 23.88
N THR A 318 2.15 9.30 23.31
CA THR A 318 0.70 9.17 23.30
C THR A 318 0.20 9.23 21.86
N PRO A 319 -0.56 8.25 21.35
CA PRO A 319 -1.19 8.32 20.05
C PRO A 319 -2.29 9.40 20.06
N GLU A 320 -2.30 10.24 19.02
CA GLU A 320 -3.29 11.31 18.81
C GLU A 320 -4.16 11.04 17.58
N VAL A 321 -3.62 10.29 16.62
CA VAL A 321 -4.33 9.84 15.41
C VAL A 321 -3.81 8.44 15.11
N ALA A 322 -4.68 7.55 14.73
CA ALA A 322 -4.34 6.23 14.19
C ALA A 322 -5.43 5.84 13.19
N THR A 323 -5.24 6.22 11.93
CA THR A 323 -6.21 6.04 10.86
C THR A 323 -5.65 5.17 9.75
N TYR A 324 -6.54 4.39 9.18
CA TYR A 324 -6.25 3.41 8.14
C TYR A 324 -7.29 3.51 7.05
N ARG A 325 -6.86 3.23 5.82
CA ARG A 325 -7.75 3.13 4.65
C ARG A 325 -7.31 1.96 3.82
N THR A 326 -8.28 1.18 3.33
CA THR A 326 -8.04 0.09 2.39
C THR A 326 -9.07 0.16 1.27
N LYS A 327 -8.61 0.06 0.03
CA LYS A 327 -9.46 0.07 -1.17
C LYS A 327 -9.27 -1.21 -1.96
N TYR A 328 -10.37 -1.63 -2.57
CA TYR A 328 -10.42 -2.75 -3.51
C TYR A 328 -10.94 -2.24 -4.85
N ARG A 329 -10.53 -2.89 -5.92
CA ARG A 329 -10.97 -2.59 -7.28
C ARG A 329 -11.60 -3.83 -7.89
N GLU A 330 -12.74 -3.66 -8.53
CA GLU A 330 -13.36 -4.73 -9.30
C GLU A 330 -12.72 -4.84 -10.68
N GLN A 331 -12.55 -6.09 -11.12
CA GLN A 331 -12.14 -6.40 -12.48
C GLN A 331 -12.65 -7.81 -12.85
N ASN A 332 -13.35 -7.91 -13.98
CA ASN A 332 -13.93 -9.17 -14.46
C ASN A 332 -14.78 -9.90 -13.41
N GLY A 333 -15.57 -9.15 -12.63
CA GLY A 333 -16.47 -9.69 -11.61
C GLY A 333 -15.78 -10.17 -10.34
N LYS A 334 -14.50 -9.86 -10.15
CA LYS A 334 -13.72 -10.16 -8.95
C LYS A 334 -13.10 -8.88 -8.36
N TRP A 335 -13.04 -8.83 -7.04
CA TRP A 335 -12.44 -7.73 -6.31
C TRP A 335 -11.01 -8.05 -5.92
N TYR A 336 -10.14 -7.07 -5.99
CA TYR A 336 -8.71 -7.16 -5.73
C TYR A 336 -8.26 -6.03 -4.83
N PHE A 337 -7.32 -6.33 -3.94
CA PHE A 337 -6.62 -5.32 -3.17
C PHE A 337 -5.97 -4.29 -4.11
N ALA A 338 -6.24 -3.01 -3.90
CA ALA A 338 -5.77 -1.95 -4.78
C ALA A 338 -4.89 -0.91 -4.07
N TYR A 339 -5.24 -0.57 -2.82
CA TYR A 339 -4.53 0.47 -2.08
C TYR A 339 -4.71 0.28 -0.59
N SER A 340 -3.69 0.57 0.20
CA SER A 340 -3.86 0.82 1.63
C SER A 340 -2.91 1.90 2.13
N ARG A 341 -3.34 2.56 3.23
CA ARG A 341 -2.62 3.63 3.89
C ARG A 341 -2.83 3.54 5.40
N ALA A 342 -1.75 3.74 6.13
CA ALA A 342 -1.75 3.94 7.57
C ALA A 342 -1.18 5.32 7.89
N GLU A 343 -1.82 6.07 8.78
CA GLU A 343 -1.27 7.29 9.34
C GLU A 343 -1.42 7.28 10.85
N VAL A 344 -0.29 7.38 11.55
CA VAL A 344 -0.27 7.41 13.02
C VAL A 344 0.49 8.64 13.49
N LYS A 345 -0.15 9.45 14.33
CA LYS A 345 0.43 10.65 14.92
C LYS A 345 0.61 10.44 16.42
N PHE A 346 1.83 10.67 16.87
CA PHE A 346 2.21 10.59 18.27
C PHE A 346 2.55 11.97 18.84
N LYS A 347 2.05 12.24 20.02
CA LYS A 347 2.52 13.31 20.89
C LYS A 347 3.65 12.74 21.79
N VAL A 348 4.81 13.34 21.71
CA VAL A 348 5.99 12.94 22.50
C VAL A 348 6.31 14.04 23.52
N ASN A 349 6.31 13.67 24.78
CA ASN A 349 6.65 14.53 25.90
C ASN A 349 7.91 14.01 26.59
N TRP A 350 8.86 14.89 26.88
CA TRP A 350 10.05 14.60 27.66
C TRP A 350 9.96 15.32 29.01
N LYS A 351 10.17 14.63 30.11
CA LYS A 351 10.12 15.21 31.47
C LYS A 351 10.99 16.47 31.64
N ARG A 352 11.98 16.68 30.77
CA ARG A 352 12.91 17.81 30.82
C ARG A 352 12.71 18.86 29.74
N LYS A 353 11.70 18.69 28.84
CA LYS A 353 11.39 19.66 27.77
C LYS A 353 10.07 20.37 28.07
N LEU A 354 10.04 21.68 27.84
CA LEU A 354 8.84 22.51 28.07
C LEU A 354 7.76 22.29 27.01
N PHE A 355 8.12 21.84 25.80
CA PHE A 355 7.19 21.71 24.69
C PHE A 355 7.13 20.27 24.21
N ASN A 356 5.92 19.86 23.84
CA ASN A 356 5.67 18.58 23.19
C ASN A 356 6.21 18.58 21.75
N THR A 357 6.62 17.42 21.26
CA THR A 357 6.98 17.20 19.86
C THR A 357 5.99 16.22 19.26
N PHE A 358 5.52 16.49 18.05
CA PHE A 358 4.65 15.58 17.33
C PHE A 358 5.43 14.83 16.27
N TYR A 359 5.25 13.53 16.22
CA TYR A 359 5.74 12.69 15.15
C TYR A 359 4.56 12.06 14.43
N THR A 360 4.54 12.21 13.10
CA THR A 360 3.55 11.55 12.25
C THR A 360 4.28 10.55 11.36
N THR A 361 3.87 9.30 11.43
CA THR A 361 4.31 8.25 10.54
C THR A 361 3.21 7.97 9.53
N MET A 362 3.56 7.80 8.29
CA MET A 362 2.66 7.40 7.22
C MET A 362 3.31 6.30 6.40
N SER A 363 2.54 5.27 6.09
CA SER A 363 2.92 4.22 5.15
C SER A 363 1.76 3.96 4.20
N GLU A 364 2.05 3.85 2.91
CA GLU A 364 1.05 3.59 1.89
C GLU A 364 1.57 2.61 0.84
N ILE A 365 0.66 1.85 0.26
CA ILE A 365 0.94 0.95 -0.86
C ILE A 365 -0.17 1.05 -1.89
N ALA A 366 0.21 1.21 -3.16
CA ALA A 366 -0.73 1.24 -4.29
C ALA A 366 -0.35 0.17 -5.30
N ILE A 367 -1.29 -0.68 -5.64
CA ILE A 367 -1.11 -1.70 -6.67
C ILE A 367 -1.14 -1.00 -8.03
N THR A 368 -0.06 -1.14 -8.79
CA THR A 368 0.11 -0.48 -10.09
C THR A 368 -0.06 -1.42 -11.27
N ASP A 369 0.10 -2.72 -11.04
CA ASP A 369 -0.15 -3.77 -12.02
C ASP A 369 -0.38 -5.13 -11.34
N ARG A 370 -0.94 -6.11 -12.06
CA ARG A 370 -1.24 -7.44 -11.56
C ARG A 370 -1.23 -8.47 -12.67
N THR A 371 -0.72 -9.67 -12.38
CA THR A 371 -0.80 -10.85 -13.27
C THR A 371 -1.13 -12.12 -12.49
N ASP A 372 -1.89 -13.00 -13.08
CA ASP A 372 -2.16 -14.36 -12.61
C ASP A 372 -1.30 -15.43 -13.32
N GLN A 373 -0.46 -14.99 -14.27
CA GLN A 373 0.44 -15.84 -15.01
C GLN A 373 1.80 -15.94 -14.31
N GLU A 374 2.42 -17.14 -14.34
CA GLU A 374 3.75 -17.40 -13.79
C GLU A 374 3.92 -16.94 -12.33
N VAL A 375 2.90 -17.13 -11.51
CA VAL A 375 2.90 -16.70 -10.12
C VAL A 375 3.89 -17.52 -9.30
N ILE A 376 4.99 -16.90 -8.88
CA ILE A 376 6.05 -17.54 -8.10
C ILE A 376 6.01 -17.03 -6.65
N LYS A 377 5.96 -17.97 -5.71
CA LYS A 377 6.07 -17.65 -4.29
C LYS A 377 7.52 -17.31 -3.94
N PHE A 378 7.74 -16.19 -3.28
CA PHE A 378 9.09 -15.76 -2.89
C PHE A 378 9.72 -16.66 -1.84
N THR A 379 11.04 -16.84 -1.91
CA THR A 379 11.82 -17.57 -0.89
C THR A 379 11.97 -16.76 0.39
N GLY A 380 12.29 -17.43 1.50
CA GLY A 380 12.41 -16.74 2.80
C GLY A 380 13.51 -15.66 2.87
N LYS A 381 14.52 -15.71 1.98
CA LYS A 381 15.60 -14.69 1.90
C LYS A 381 15.17 -13.44 1.15
N GLU A 382 14.26 -13.56 0.20
CA GLU A 382 13.76 -12.44 -0.63
C GLU A 382 12.64 -11.66 0.04
N LYS A 383 11.92 -12.30 0.97
CA LYS A 383 10.77 -11.69 1.63
C LYS A 383 11.17 -10.59 2.60
N VAL A 384 10.40 -9.53 2.59
CA VAL A 384 10.37 -8.55 3.70
C VAL A 384 9.72 -9.23 4.91
N ARG A 385 10.34 -9.07 6.08
CA ARG A 385 9.87 -9.63 7.35
C ARG A 385 9.30 -8.53 8.24
N TYR A 386 8.44 -8.90 9.18
CA TYR A 386 7.94 -7.97 10.21
C TYR A 386 9.03 -7.30 11.04
N SER A 387 10.15 -7.99 11.26
CA SER A 387 11.29 -7.44 11.98
C SER A 387 12.12 -6.45 11.16
N ASP A 388 11.94 -6.42 9.85
CA ASP A 388 12.72 -5.59 8.96
C ASP A 388 12.31 -4.11 9.10
N VAL A 389 13.29 -3.24 9.01
CA VAL A 389 13.10 -1.80 8.91
C VAL A 389 13.37 -1.43 7.45
N PHE A 390 12.34 -0.93 6.76
CA PHE A 390 12.42 -0.67 5.33
C PHE A 390 13.59 0.24 4.97
N SER A 391 13.78 1.31 5.74
CA SER A 391 14.88 2.26 5.51
C SER A 391 16.28 1.64 5.66
N GLU A 392 16.43 0.45 6.25
CA GLU A 392 17.70 -0.29 6.33
C GLU A 392 17.92 -1.20 5.11
N LYS A 393 16.90 -1.40 4.27
CA LYS A 393 16.90 -2.30 3.10
C LYS A 393 17.11 -1.58 1.77
N VAL A 394 17.08 -0.25 1.74
CA VAL A 394 17.12 0.53 0.51
C VAL A 394 18.22 1.58 0.52
N SER A 395 18.66 1.99 -0.69
CA SER A 395 19.75 2.96 -0.91
C SER A 395 19.29 4.40 -0.72
N ALA A 396 20.24 5.34 -0.66
CA ALA A 396 19.94 6.77 -0.66
C ALA A 396 19.43 7.24 -2.05
N PHE A 397 18.73 8.38 -2.06
CA PHE A 397 18.30 9.04 -3.30
C PHE A 397 19.50 9.50 -4.12
N THR A 398 19.71 8.93 -5.29
CA THR A 398 20.87 9.26 -6.15
C THR A 398 20.50 9.54 -7.60
N ASP A 399 19.40 9.00 -8.10
CA ASP A 399 19.03 9.01 -9.52
C ASP A 399 17.65 9.67 -9.73
N PRO A 400 17.54 10.73 -10.55
CA PRO A 400 16.26 11.36 -10.90
C PRO A 400 15.32 10.41 -11.66
N ASP A 401 15.86 9.57 -12.54
CA ASP A 401 15.09 8.62 -13.37
C ASP A 401 14.99 7.23 -12.73
N PHE A 402 15.12 7.19 -11.42
CA PHE A 402 15.18 5.96 -10.64
C PHE A 402 14.05 4.97 -10.93
N TRP A 403 12.85 5.44 -11.21
CA TRP A 403 11.68 4.57 -11.36
C TRP A 403 11.55 3.96 -12.75
N GLY A 404 12.20 4.53 -13.79
CA GLY A 404 12.09 4.03 -15.17
C GLY A 404 10.62 3.95 -15.62
N ASP A 405 10.17 2.77 -16.03
CA ASP A 405 8.83 2.46 -16.53
C ASP A 405 7.77 2.16 -15.44
N TYR A 406 8.19 2.11 -14.17
CA TYR A 406 7.24 1.80 -13.07
C TYR A 406 6.33 2.98 -12.75
N ASN A 407 5.06 2.67 -12.50
CA ASN A 407 4.09 3.61 -11.96
C ASN A 407 4.33 3.85 -10.47
N VAL A 408 4.29 5.12 -10.08
CA VAL A 408 4.53 5.58 -8.70
C VAL A 408 3.52 6.67 -8.34
N ILE A 409 3.13 6.74 -7.06
CA ILE A 409 2.33 7.87 -6.58
C ILE A 409 3.17 9.14 -6.72
N GLU A 410 2.65 10.14 -7.44
CA GLU A 410 3.32 11.44 -7.59
C GLU A 410 3.64 12.02 -6.19
N PRO A 411 4.87 12.44 -5.90
CA PRO A 411 5.13 13.12 -4.64
C PRO A 411 4.38 14.46 -4.61
N ASP A 412 3.69 14.73 -3.50
CA ASP A 412 3.12 16.07 -3.28
C ASP A 412 4.22 17.12 -3.13
N GLN A 413 3.85 18.41 -3.26
CA GLN A 413 4.82 19.52 -3.18
C GLN A 413 5.66 19.51 -1.90
N SER A 414 5.08 19.06 -0.78
CA SER A 414 5.76 19.00 0.51
C SER A 414 6.79 17.87 0.56
N ILE A 415 6.45 16.71 0.01
CA ILE A 415 7.36 15.56 -0.13
C ILE A 415 8.47 15.90 -1.13
N GLU A 416 8.14 16.46 -2.28
CA GLU A 416 9.14 16.85 -3.30
C GLU A 416 10.16 17.85 -2.75
N SER A 417 9.69 18.89 -2.06
CA SER A 417 10.53 19.87 -1.39
C SER A 417 11.42 19.24 -0.32
N ALA A 418 10.88 18.25 0.42
CA ALA A 418 11.64 17.52 1.42
C ALA A 418 12.70 16.62 0.79
N ILE A 419 12.39 15.90 -0.29
CA ILE A 419 13.34 15.09 -1.06
C ILE A 419 14.51 15.94 -1.52
N ARG A 420 14.24 17.09 -2.17
CA ARG A 420 15.28 18.03 -2.64
C ARG A 420 16.17 18.54 -1.50
N ARG A 421 15.59 18.86 -0.35
CA ARG A 421 16.35 19.32 0.84
C ARG A 421 17.22 18.22 1.43
N LEU A 422 16.66 17.02 1.60
CA LEU A 422 17.35 15.88 2.18
C LEU A 422 18.49 15.40 1.27
N SER A 423 18.27 15.35 -0.04
CA SER A 423 19.30 14.98 -1.02
C SER A 423 20.45 15.97 -1.09
N LYS A 424 20.21 17.28 -0.94
CA LYS A 424 21.27 18.28 -0.84
C LYS A 424 22.16 18.05 0.38
N LYS A 425 21.56 17.73 1.54
CA LYS A 425 22.31 17.45 2.77
C LYS A 425 23.24 16.26 2.65
N LEU A 426 22.78 15.17 2.01
CA LEU A 426 23.62 13.98 1.77
C LEU A 426 24.85 14.32 0.94
N LYS A 427 24.69 15.13 -0.14
CA LYS A 427 25.83 15.56 -0.96
C LYS A 427 26.84 16.43 -0.23
N PHE A 428 26.43 17.16 0.81
CA PHE A 428 27.37 17.93 1.65
C PHE A 428 28.07 17.03 2.68
N SER A 429 27.36 16.06 3.29
CA SER A 429 27.96 15.11 4.23
C SER A 429 29.05 14.26 3.56
N ASP A 430 28.78 13.73 2.36
CA ASP A 430 29.75 12.93 1.61
C ASP A 430 31.01 13.75 1.19
N ARG A 431 30.89 15.07 1.04
CA ARG A 431 32.05 15.94 0.77
C ARG A 431 32.90 16.19 2.00
N ASP A 432 32.27 16.34 3.17
CA ASP A 432 33.01 16.58 4.43
C ASP A 432 33.77 15.34 4.89
N ASP A 433 33.28 14.14 4.56
CA ASP A 433 33.95 12.86 4.85
C ASP A 433 35.12 12.55 3.87
N LEU A 434 35.16 13.20 2.69
CA LEU A 434 36.26 13.10 1.72
C LEU A 434 37.41 14.11 2.01
N ILE A 435 37.21 15.05 2.93
CA ILE A 435 38.18 16.10 3.28
C ILE A 435 38.85 15.82 4.66
N LYS A 436 38.42 14.79 5.35
CA LYS A 436 39.04 14.25 6.57
C LYS A 436 39.87 13.00 6.26
#